data_ffa7146f17c11f8bf5ae40a490fe14c8
#
_entry.id   ffa7146f17c11f8bf5ae40a490fe14c8
#
_cell.length_a   1.000
_cell.length_b   1.000
_cell.length_c   1.000
_cell.angle_alpha   90.00
_cell.angle_beta   90.00
_cell.angle_gamma   90.00
#
_symmetry.space_group_name_H-M   'P 1'
#
loop_
_entity.id
_entity.type
_entity.pdbx_description
1 polymer ?
#
loop_
_entity_poly.entity_id
_entity_poly.type
_entity_poly.pdbx_seq_one_letter_code
_entity_poly.pdbx_strand_id
1 'polypeptide(L)'
;MIKSDRWIRRMAQEHDMINPYSEKQVSQGVISYGVSSYGYDLRVADEFKIFTDINSTVVDPKNFDERSFVTVNADVAIIPPNSFALAHSVEYFKIPRNVLTICVGKSTYARCGIIVNVTPFEPEWEGFVTLEISNTTPLPAKIYANEGLCQILFFQSDEVCETSYKDRKGKYQAQKGIVLPKL
;
A
#
# COMPACT_ATOMS: atom_id res chain seq x y z
N MET A 1 -17.61 4.08 -11.67
CA MET A 1 -16.95 5.22 -12.40
C MET A 1 -15.72 5.67 -11.62
N ILE A 2 -14.59 5.87 -12.31
CA ILE A 2 -13.35 6.41 -11.68
C ILE A 2 -13.59 7.80 -11.10
N LYS A 3 -12.94 8.12 -9.96
CA LYS A 3 -13.14 9.39 -9.24
C LYS A 3 -11.99 10.37 -9.47
N SER A 4 -12.36 11.65 -9.64
CA SER A 4 -11.42 12.75 -9.86
C SER A 4 -10.83 13.26 -8.55
N ASP A 5 -9.78 14.07 -8.68
CA ASP A 5 -9.12 14.81 -7.59
C ASP A 5 -10.11 15.62 -6.72
N ARG A 6 -11.11 16.27 -7.34
CA ARG A 6 -12.17 17.01 -6.63
C ARG A 6 -12.98 16.10 -5.70
N TRP A 7 -13.33 14.90 -6.15
CA TRP A 7 -14.06 13.94 -5.34
C TRP A 7 -13.16 13.41 -4.21
N ILE A 8 -11.88 13.07 -4.51
CA ILE A 8 -10.91 12.57 -3.54
C ILE A 8 -10.70 13.59 -2.41
N ARG A 9 -10.51 14.89 -2.76
CA ARG A 9 -10.38 15.97 -1.77
C ARG A 9 -11.58 16.04 -0.85
N ARG A 10 -12.80 16.07 -1.42
CA ARG A 10 -14.02 16.11 -0.63
C ARG A 10 -14.13 14.91 0.32
N MET A 11 -13.89 13.69 -0.15
CA MET A 11 -13.97 12.50 0.68
C MET A 11 -12.91 12.45 1.78
N ALA A 12 -11.71 12.93 1.52
CA ALA A 12 -10.67 13.04 2.53
C ALA A 12 -11.01 14.07 3.61
N GLN A 13 -11.53 15.25 3.21
CA GLN A 13 -11.82 16.36 4.14
C GLN A 13 -13.11 16.15 4.93
N GLU A 14 -14.18 15.68 4.30
CA GLU A 14 -15.51 15.55 4.92
C GLU A 14 -15.75 14.20 5.59
N HIS A 15 -15.04 13.13 5.16
CA HIS A 15 -15.26 11.75 5.61
C HIS A 15 -14.00 11.04 6.13
N ASP A 16 -12.88 11.78 6.23
CA ASP A 16 -11.60 11.22 6.74
C ASP A 16 -11.17 9.94 5.99
N MET A 17 -11.46 9.90 4.65
CA MET A 17 -11.17 8.72 3.82
C MET A 17 -9.68 8.43 3.73
N ILE A 18 -8.82 9.45 3.83
CA ILE A 18 -7.35 9.37 3.79
C ILE A 18 -6.80 10.26 4.91
N ASN A 19 -6.01 9.68 5.83
CA ASN A 19 -5.43 10.44 6.94
C ASN A 19 -4.01 9.92 7.29
N PRO A 20 -2.93 10.76 7.31
CA PRO A 20 -2.94 12.17 6.93
C PRO A 20 -3.11 12.37 5.40
N TYR A 21 -3.74 13.45 5.02
CA TYR A 21 -4.09 13.76 3.64
C TYR A 21 -3.23 14.89 3.06
N SER A 22 -2.67 14.69 1.86
CA SER A 22 -1.96 15.71 1.08
C SER A 22 -2.84 16.21 -0.05
N GLU A 23 -3.37 17.43 0.09
CA GLU A 23 -4.31 18.03 -0.87
C GLU A 23 -3.71 18.27 -2.26
N LYS A 24 -2.41 18.49 -2.32
CA LYS A 24 -1.65 18.72 -3.54
C LYS A 24 -0.57 17.66 -3.70
N GLN A 25 -0.14 17.45 -4.94
CA GLN A 25 1.02 16.62 -5.20
C GLN A 25 2.30 17.32 -4.74
N VAL A 26 3.06 16.68 -3.86
CA VAL A 26 4.38 17.09 -3.40
C VAL A 26 5.42 16.35 -4.24
N SER A 27 6.36 17.06 -4.87
CA SER A 27 7.33 16.47 -5.79
C SER A 27 8.74 17.09 -5.73
N GLN A 28 8.93 18.13 -4.94
CA GLN A 28 10.22 18.81 -4.87
C GLN A 28 11.20 18.03 -3.99
N GLY A 29 12.21 17.44 -4.60
CA GLY A 29 13.28 16.69 -3.91
C GLY A 29 12.87 15.30 -3.41
N VAL A 30 11.65 14.83 -3.72
CA VAL A 30 11.11 13.54 -3.27
C VAL A 30 10.41 12.81 -4.42
N ILE A 31 10.26 11.50 -4.30
CA ILE A 31 9.35 10.73 -5.15
C ILE A 31 7.93 11.16 -4.81
N SER A 32 7.22 11.71 -5.79
CA SER A 32 6.00 12.47 -5.56
C SER A 32 4.89 11.67 -4.89
N TYR A 33 4.12 12.37 -4.02
CA TYR A 33 2.96 11.83 -3.32
C TYR A 33 1.83 12.87 -3.20
N GLY A 34 0.65 12.42 -2.79
CA GLY A 34 -0.54 13.27 -2.65
C GLY A 34 -1.53 13.09 -3.79
N VAL A 35 -2.51 14.00 -3.90
CA VAL A 35 -3.57 13.91 -4.89
C VAL A 35 -3.05 14.10 -6.30
N SER A 36 -3.42 13.18 -7.21
CA SER A 36 -3.27 13.30 -8.66
C SER A 36 -4.66 13.49 -9.32
N SER A 37 -4.71 13.62 -10.65
CA SER A 37 -5.96 13.89 -11.39
C SER A 37 -7.09 12.89 -11.12
N TYR A 38 -6.77 11.60 -11.00
CA TYR A 38 -7.73 10.49 -10.81
C TYR A 38 -7.24 9.46 -9.79
N GLY A 39 -6.44 9.87 -8.81
CA GLY A 39 -5.90 8.98 -7.81
C GLY A 39 -5.20 9.70 -6.68
N TYR A 40 -4.62 8.93 -5.79
CA TYR A 40 -3.80 9.39 -4.68
C TYR A 40 -2.50 8.59 -4.63
N ASP A 41 -1.37 9.28 -4.70
CA ASP A 41 -0.05 8.66 -4.53
C ASP A 41 0.22 8.54 -3.03
N LEU A 42 0.17 7.33 -2.48
CA LEU A 42 0.43 7.07 -1.07
C LEU A 42 1.94 6.98 -0.80
N ARG A 43 2.30 7.27 0.45
CA ARG A 43 3.68 7.16 0.95
C ARG A 43 3.90 5.81 1.64
N VAL A 44 5.13 5.30 1.55
CA VAL A 44 5.58 4.19 2.38
C VAL A 44 6.12 4.72 3.71
N ALA A 45 5.78 4.07 4.83
CA ALA A 45 6.32 4.38 6.15
C ALA A 45 7.78 3.91 6.30
N ASP A 46 8.40 4.16 7.45
CA ASP A 46 9.81 3.85 7.75
C ASP A 46 10.05 2.47 8.34
N GLU A 47 9.00 1.70 8.62
CA GLU A 47 9.09 0.29 9.05
C GLU A 47 9.01 -0.64 7.85
N PHE A 48 10.02 -1.51 7.71
CA PHE A 48 10.13 -2.52 6.66
C PHE A 48 10.38 -3.89 7.25
N LYS A 49 9.75 -4.93 6.71
CA LYS A 49 10.07 -6.32 6.94
C LYS A 49 10.72 -6.87 5.68
N ILE A 50 12.04 -7.01 5.69
CA ILE A 50 12.83 -7.48 4.55
C ILE A 50 12.88 -9.00 4.58
N PHE A 51 12.48 -9.66 3.49
CA PHE A 51 12.51 -11.11 3.37
C PHE A 51 13.95 -11.64 3.32
N THR A 52 14.18 -12.73 4.06
CA THR A 52 15.42 -13.48 4.07
C THR A 52 15.11 -14.99 3.91
N ASP A 53 16.00 -15.72 3.28
CA ASP A 53 15.89 -17.17 3.04
C ASP A 53 16.60 -18.04 4.10
N ILE A 54 17.04 -17.43 5.21
CA ILE A 54 17.90 -18.09 6.20
C ILE A 54 17.14 -19.15 6.99
N ASN A 55 15.86 -18.92 7.28
CA ASN A 55 15.08 -19.73 8.21
C ASN A 55 14.06 -20.66 7.55
N SER A 56 13.89 -20.63 6.24
CA SER A 56 12.92 -21.45 5.53
C SER A 56 13.44 -21.89 4.17
N THR A 57 13.14 -23.13 3.78
CA THR A 57 13.47 -23.69 2.47
C THR A 57 12.34 -23.54 1.45
N VAL A 58 11.15 -23.14 1.93
CA VAL A 58 9.96 -22.98 1.09
C VAL A 58 9.08 -21.86 1.64
N VAL A 59 8.46 -21.09 0.76
CA VAL A 59 7.45 -20.09 1.14
C VAL A 59 6.07 -20.77 1.08
N ASP A 60 5.45 -20.95 2.24
CA ASP A 60 4.11 -21.52 2.34
C ASP A 60 3.13 -20.48 2.90
N PRO A 61 2.15 -19.99 2.11
CA PRO A 61 1.20 -18.99 2.59
C PRO A 61 0.23 -19.51 3.66
N LYS A 62 0.12 -20.84 3.82
CA LYS A 62 -0.69 -21.46 4.87
C LYS A 62 0.08 -21.70 6.18
N ASN A 63 1.38 -21.71 6.11
CA ASN A 63 2.28 -21.93 7.25
C ASN A 63 3.52 -21.04 7.11
N PHE A 64 3.28 -19.73 7.04
CA PHE A 64 4.35 -18.76 6.82
C PHE A 64 5.23 -18.63 8.06
N ASP A 65 6.55 -18.78 7.89
CA ASP A 65 7.52 -18.59 8.96
C ASP A 65 7.89 -17.11 9.12
N GLU A 66 7.41 -16.47 10.19
CA GLU A 66 7.68 -15.07 10.48
C GLU A 66 9.17 -14.74 10.63
N ARG A 67 10.01 -15.74 10.99
CA ARG A 67 11.47 -15.60 11.07
C ARG A 67 12.13 -15.38 9.71
N SER A 68 11.38 -15.55 8.62
CA SER A 68 11.83 -15.22 7.26
C SER A 68 11.88 -13.71 7.00
N PHE A 69 11.51 -12.88 7.98
CA PHE A 69 11.63 -11.43 7.89
C PHE A 69 12.58 -10.85 8.92
N VAL A 70 13.38 -9.86 8.48
CA VAL A 70 14.13 -8.96 9.35
C VAL A 70 13.42 -7.61 9.34
N THR A 71 13.05 -7.11 10.53
CA THR A 71 12.43 -5.79 10.67
C THR A 71 13.51 -4.71 10.71
N VAL A 72 13.35 -3.68 9.89
CA VAL A 72 14.25 -2.53 9.78
C VAL A 72 13.41 -1.26 9.83
N ASN A 73 13.83 -0.30 10.67
CA ASN A 73 13.30 1.07 10.67
C ASN A 73 14.38 1.98 10.08
N ALA A 74 14.08 2.60 8.94
CA ALA A 74 15.08 3.39 8.21
C ALA A 74 14.41 4.40 7.26
N ASP A 75 15.08 5.54 7.04
CA ASP A 75 14.70 6.52 6.02
C ASP A 75 14.90 5.95 4.60
N VAL A 76 15.82 5.00 4.45
CA VAL A 76 16.09 4.30 3.18
C VAL A 76 16.27 2.82 3.45
N ALA A 77 15.32 2.00 3.04
CA ALA A 77 15.44 0.55 3.10
C ALA A 77 16.19 0.01 1.88
N ILE A 78 16.95 -1.07 2.08
CA ILE A 78 17.65 -1.80 1.01
C ILE A 78 16.99 -3.17 0.85
N ILE A 79 16.35 -3.42 -0.28
CA ILE A 79 15.81 -4.74 -0.62
C ILE A 79 16.89 -5.52 -1.39
N PRO A 80 17.30 -6.71 -0.92
CA PRO A 80 18.29 -7.54 -1.61
C PRO A 80 17.87 -7.88 -3.06
N PRO A 81 18.83 -8.28 -3.91
CA PRO A 81 18.53 -8.74 -5.28
C PRO A 81 17.52 -9.90 -5.28
N ASN A 82 16.56 -9.86 -6.21
CA ASN A 82 15.55 -10.92 -6.38
C ASN A 82 14.79 -11.28 -5.10
N SER A 83 14.62 -10.32 -4.19
CA SER A 83 13.93 -10.46 -2.92
C SER A 83 12.75 -9.48 -2.82
N PHE A 84 12.06 -9.48 -1.70
CA PHE A 84 10.96 -8.56 -1.45
C PHE A 84 10.95 -8.07 -0.01
N ALA A 85 10.18 -7.04 0.23
CA ALA A 85 9.90 -6.52 1.56
C ALA A 85 8.41 -6.24 1.72
N LEU A 86 7.94 -6.29 2.95
CA LEU A 86 6.66 -5.74 3.36
C LEU A 86 6.90 -4.41 4.04
N ALA A 87 6.03 -3.45 3.78
CA ALA A 87 5.97 -2.18 4.48
C ALA A 87 4.50 -1.81 4.75
N HIS A 88 4.24 -0.64 5.31
CA HIS A 88 2.87 -0.12 5.38
C HIS A 88 2.81 1.33 4.89
N SER A 89 1.60 1.77 4.57
CA SER A 89 1.38 3.17 4.19
C SER A 89 1.56 4.11 5.38
N VAL A 90 1.97 5.35 5.10
CA VAL A 90 1.88 6.46 6.07
C VAL A 90 0.42 6.82 6.31
N GLU A 91 -0.37 6.74 5.26
CA GLU A 91 -1.79 7.08 5.28
C GLU A 91 -2.64 5.92 5.81
N TYR A 92 -3.59 6.24 6.68
CA TYR A 92 -4.71 5.39 7.06
C TYR A 92 -5.87 5.64 6.10
N PHE A 93 -6.51 4.58 5.62
CA PHE A 93 -7.62 4.67 4.67
C PHE A 93 -8.93 4.18 5.30
N LYS A 94 -10.05 4.81 4.93
CA LYS A 94 -11.41 4.38 5.24
C LYS A 94 -12.22 4.37 3.95
N ILE A 95 -12.44 3.20 3.38
CA ILE A 95 -13.09 3.06 2.08
C ILE A 95 -14.60 3.05 2.23
N PRO A 96 -15.34 3.93 1.51
CA PRO A 96 -16.80 3.95 1.54
C PRO A 96 -17.41 2.64 1.00
N ARG A 97 -18.63 2.30 1.44
CA ARG A 97 -19.33 1.06 1.06
C ARG A 97 -19.58 0.91 -0.44
N ASN A 98 -19.68 2.00 -1.17
CA ASN A 98 -19.91 1.99 -2.62
C ASN A 98 -18.63 2.25 -3.43
N VAL A 99 -17.45 2.08 -2.83
CA VAL A 99 -16.15 2.33 -3.46
C VAL A 99 -15.29 1.09 -3.42
N LEU A 100 -14.70 0.75 -4.56
CA LEU A 100 -13.59 -0.18 -4.71
C LEU A 100 -12.33 0.59 -5.08
N THR A 101 -11.18 0.17 -4.58
CA THR A 101 -9.89 0.75 -4.98
C THR A 101 -9.06 -0.23 -5.77
N ILE A 102 -8.20 0.31 -6.63
CA ILE A 102 -7.12 -0.44 -7.28
C ILE A 102 -5.82 0.30 -7.00
N CYS A 103 -4.81 -0.42 -6.53
CA CYS A 103 -3.48 0.11 -6.35
C CYS A 103 -2.59 -0.27 -7.52
N VAL A 104 -1.85 0.70 -8.04
CA VAL A 104 -0.86 0.51 -9.12
C VAL A 104 0.50 1.06 -8.70
N GLY A 105 1.58 0.41 -9.14
CA GLY A 105 2.93 0.85 -8.84
C GLY A 105 3.23 2.23 -9.44
N LYS A 106 4.14 2.96 -8.79
CA LYS A 106 4.60 4.26 -9.27
C LYS A 106 5.63 4.11 -10.37
N SER A 107 5.51 4.92 -11.43
CA SER A 107 6.36 4.82 -12.63
C SER A 107 7.86 4.97 -12.35
N THR A 108 8.25 5.70 -11.31
CA THR A 108 9.64 5.88 -10.89
C THR A 108 10.25 4.54 -10.47
N TYR A 109 9.57 3.79 -9.60
CA TYR A 109 10.01 2.48 -9.16
C TYR A 109 9.86 1.41 -10.24
N ALA A 110 8.75 1.43 -10.98
CA ALA A 110 8.49 0.47 -12.05
C ALA A 110 9.60 0.46 -13.12
N ARG A 111 10.14 1.66 -13.49
CA ARG A 111 11.25 1.78 -14.44
C ARG A 111 12.59 1.31 -13.88
N CYS A 112 12.70 1.12 -12.57
CA CYS A 112 13.87 0.54 -11.92
C CYS A 112 13.70 -0.96 -11.63
N GLY A 113 12.65 -1.62 -12.17
CA GLY A 113 12.41 -3.03 -11.92
C GLY A 113 11.85 -3.33 -10.52
N ILE A 114 11.26 -2.34 -9.86
CA ILE A 114 10.60 -2.50 -8.58
C ILE A 114 9.09 -2.64 -8.81
N ILE A 115 8.52 -3.74 -8.34
CA ILE A 115 7.10 -4.01 -8.44
C ILE A 115 6.45 -3.81 -7.07
N VAL A 116 5.38 -3.02 -7.03
CA VAL A 116 4.52 -2.90 -5.85
C VAL A 116 3.23 -3.66 -6.16
N ASN A 117 2.94 -4.65 -5.34
CA ASN A 117 1.72 -5.43 -5.42
C ASN A 117 0.85 -5.14 -4.20
N VAL A 118 -0.39 -4.74 -4.42
CA VAL A 118 -1.36 -4.50 -3.36
C VAL A 118 -2.72 -4.96 -3.85
N THR A 119 -3.39 -5.78 -3.06
CA THR A 119 -4.76 -6.23 -3.39
C THR A 119 -5.76 -5.07 -3.22
N PRO A 120 -6.90 -5.09 -3.93
CA PRO A 120 -7.89 -4.03 -3.82
C PRO A 120 -8.35 -3.79 -2.37
N PHE A 121 -8.49 -2.52 -1.98
CA PHE A 121 -9.20 -2.20 -0.74
C PHE A 121 -10.69 -2.27 -1.05
N GLU A 122 -11.34 -3.23 -0.43
CA GLU A 122 -12.75 -3.51 -0.67
C GLU A 122 -13.67 -2.50 0.06
N PRO A 123 -14.95 -2.45 -0.30
CA PRO A 123 -15.96 -1.65 0.40
C PRO A 123 -15.92 -1.83 1.92
N GLU A 124 -15.90 -0.72 2.66
CA GLU A 124 -15.83 -0.63 4.13
C GLU A 124 -14.55 -1.22 4.76
N TRP A 125 -13.52 -1.53 3.96
CA TRP A 125 -12.19 -1.78 4.52
C TRP A 125 -11.60 -0.49 5.06
N GLU A 126 -10.93 -0.59 6.21
CA GLU A 126 -10.13 0.50 6.77
C GLU A 126 -8.81 -0.02 7.33
N GLY A 127 -7.78 0.81 7.37
CA GLY A 127 -6.47 0.46 7.92
C GLY A 127 -5.30 1.18 7.27
N PHE A 128 -4.09 0.92 7.79
CA PHE A 128 -2.86 1.15 7.06
C PHE A 128 -2.69 0.03 6.03
N VAL A 129 -2.29 0.38 4.83
CA VAL A 129 -2.12 -0.60 3.73
C VAL A 129 -0.83 -1.37 3.94
N THR A 130 -0.86 -2.70 3.94
CA THR A 130 0.37 -3.47 3.77
C THR A 130 0.79 -3.40 2.30
N LEU A 131 2.05 -3.08 2.07
CA LEU A 131 2.67 -2.85 0.77
C LEU A 131 3.68 -3.96 0.50
N GLU A 132 3.47 -4.74 -0.55
CA GLU A 132 4.35 -5.80 -0.99
C GLU A 132 5.29 -5.26 -2.09
N ILE A 133 6.57 -5.10 -1.77
CA ILE A 133 7.57 -4.44 -2.62
C ILE A 133 8.59 -5.47 -3.08
N SER A 134 8.56 -5.82 -4.36
CA SER A 134 9.48 -6.81 -4.95
C SER A 134 10.60 -6.14 -5.74
N ASN A 135 11.84 -6.50 -5.44
CA ASN A 135 13.00 -6.17 -6.25
C ASN A 135 13.27 -7.30 -7.25
N THR A 136 12.92 -7.08 -8.51
CA THR A 136 13.13 -8.07 -9.59
C THR A 136 14.49 -7.95 -10.27
N THR A 137 15.38 -7.09 -9.75
CA THR A 137 16.69 -6.84 -10.35
C THR A 137 17.79 -7.65 -9.67
N PRO A 138 18.94 -7.88 -10.34
CA PRO A 138 20.09 -8.54 -9.75
C PRO A 138 20.92 -7.62 -8.83
N LEU A 139 20.46 -6.40 -8.55
CA LEU A 139 21.12 -5.42 -7.70
C LEU A 139 20.26 -5.08 -6.48
N PRO A 140 20.86 -4.68 -5.33
CA PRO A 140 20.11 -4.14 -4.21
C PRO A 140 19.32 -2.89 -4.63
N ALA A 141 18.05 -2.79 -4.19
CA ALA A 141 17.17 -1.67 -4.51
C ALA A 141 16.87 -0.81 -3.30
N LYS A 142 16.90 0.52 -3.47
CA LYS A 142 16.56 1.50 -2.44
C LYS A 142 15.08 1.85 -2.48
N ILE A 143 14.45 1.84 -1.31
CA ILE A 143 13.10 2.36 -1.09
C ILE A 143 13.17 3.49 -0.07
N TYR A 144 12.64 4.65 -0.42
CA TYR A 144 12.70 5.87 0.39
C TYR A 144 11.44 5.99 1.25
N ALA A 145 11.61 5.98 2.57
CA ALA A 145 10.51 6.18 3.52
C ALA A 145 9.92 7.59 3.42
N ASN A 146 8.64 7.72 3.77
CA ASN A 146 7.88 8.96 3.71
C ASN A 146 7.72 9.59 2.32
N GLU A 147 8.10 8.86 1.26
CA GLU A 147 7.95 9.24 -0.14
C GLU A 147 6.91 8.36 -0.86
N GLY A 148 6.46 8.82 -2.04
CA GLY A 148 5.44 8.13 -2.83
C GLY A 148 5.92 6.79 -3.36
N LEU A 149 5.13 5.73 -3.14
CA LEU A 149 5.46 4.36 -3.56
C LEU A 149 4.52 3.82 -4.65
N CYS A 150 3.22 4.07 -4.51
CA CYS A 150 2.21 3.59 -5.44
C CYS A 150 1.01 4.53 -5.48
N GLN A 151 0.15 4.35 -6.49
CA GLN A 151 -1.04 5.17 -6.70
C GLN A 151 -2.31 4.35 -6.47
N ILE A 152 -3.25 4.92 -5.72
CA ILE A 152 -4.58 4.36 -5.52
C ILE A 152 -5.56 5.05 -6.44
N LEU A 153 -6.32 4.26 -7.19
CA LEU A 153 -7.45 4.66 -8.01
C LEU A 153 -8.76 4.30 -7.29
N PHE A 154 -9.71 5.22 -7.28
CA PHE A 154 -11.00 5.04 -6.62
C PHE A 154 -12.11 4.87 -7.66
N PHE A 155 -12.86 3.78 -7.52
CA PHE A 155 -13.99 3.45 -8.40
C PHE A 155 -15.27 3.41 -7.57
N GLN A 156 -16.19 4.30 -7.84
CA GLN A 156 -17.51 4.24 -7.25
C GLN A 156 -18.43 3.41 -8.13
N SER A 157 -19.07 2.41 -7.51
CA SER A 157 -20.13 1.62 -8.13
C SER A 157 -21.42 2.43 -8.23
N ASP A 158 -22.22 2.15 -9.23
CA ASP A 158 -23.60 2.60 -9.41
C ASP A 158 -24.58 1.81 -8.54
N GLU A 159 -24.17 0.63 -8.08
CA GLU A 159 -24.92 -0.22 -7.17
C GLU A 159 -24.10 -0.51 -5.89
N VAL A 160 -24.73 -0.44 -4.73
CA VAL A 160 -24.08 -0.74 -3.46
C VAL A 160 -23.96 -2.24 -3.28
N CYS A 161 -22.81 -2.74 -2.87
CA CYS A 161 -22.60 -4.17 -2.63
C CYS A 161 -23.49 -4.67 -1.48
N GLU A 162 -24.04 -5.86 -1.65
CA GLU A 162 -24.87 -6.53 -0.65
C GLU A 162 -24.07 -6.86 0.62
N THR A 163 -22.84 -7.34 0.44
CA THR A 163 -21.92 -7.73 1.52
C THR A 163 -20.57 -7.03 1.37
N SER A 164 -20.20 -6.19 2.34
CA SER A 164 -18.92 -5.49 2.36
C SER A 164 -17.82 -6.32 3.03
N TYR A 165 -16.58 -5.80 3.00
CA TYR A 165 -15.43 -6.40 3.70
C TYR A 165 -15.65 -6.42 5.23
N LYS A 166 -16.27 -5.38 5.78
CA LYS A 166 -16.63 -5.27 7.19
C LYS A 166 -17.70 -6.29 7.59
N ASP A 167 -18.73 -6.47 6.74
CA ASP A 167 -19.81 -7.45 6.99
C ASP A 167 -19.26 -8.88 7.05
N ARG A 168 -18.27 -9.20 6.21
CA ARG A 168 -17.60 -10.52 6.21
C ARG A 168 -16.60 -10.70 7.34
N LYS A 169 -16.37 -9.69 8.18
CA LYS A 169 -15.31 -9.67 9.19
C LYS A 169 -13.94 -10.02 8.60
N GLY A 170 -13.62 -9.37 7.49
CA GLY A 170 -12.41 -9.65 6.73
C GLY A 170 -11.14 -9.61 7.58
N LYS A 171 -10.25 -10.57 7.38
CA LYS A 171 -9.08 -10.84 8.23
C LYS A 171 -8.05 -9.70 8.33
N TYR A 172 -8.12 -8.74 7.43
CA TYR A 172 -7.24 -7.56 7.38
C TYR A 172 -7.97 -6.24 7.70
N GLN A 173 -9.13 -6.31 8.39
CA GLN A 173 -9.86 -5.12 8.81
C GLN A 173 -9.12 -4.38 9.93
N ALA A 174 -9.10 -3.05 9.87
CA ALA A 174 -8.52 -2.14 10.87
C ALA A 174 -7.03 -2.42 11.17
N GLN A 175 -6.23 -2.69 10.12
CA GLN A 175 -4.79 -2.92 10.26
C GLN A 175 -4.08 -1.70 10.87
N LYS A 176 -3.21 -1.93 11.85
CA LYS A 176 -2.43 -0.88 12.54
C LYS A 176 -0.98 -0.77 12.06
N GLY A 177 -0.56 -1.57 11.11
CA GLY A 177 0.80 -1.63 10.57
C GLY A 177 0.94 -2.79 9.59
N ILE A 178 2.14 -3.32 9.43
CA ILE A 178 2.42 -4.47 8.57
C ILE A 178 1.75 -5.73 9.13
N VAL A 179 0.91 -6.36 8.32
CA VAL A 179 0.23 -7.61 8.67
C VAL A 179 0.75 -8.74 7.80
N LEU A 180 1.21 -9.81 8.44
CA LEU A 180 1.68 -11.03 7.79
C LEU A 180 0.51 -11.86 7.25
N PRO A 181 0.77 -12.86 6.36
CA PRO A 181 -0.27 -13.73 5.82
C PRO A 181 -1.12 -14.37 6.94
N LYS A 182 -2.45 -14.35 6.76
CA LYS A 182 -3.43 -14.99 7.65
C LYS A 182 -4.31 -15.94 6.84
N LEU A 183 -4.72 -17.06 7.44
CA LEU A 183 -5.74 -17.97 6.91
C LEU A 183 -7.15 -17.47 7.19
#